data_19807ca9bc53702fdf9384c3a6330f1c
#
_entry.id   19807ca9bc53702fdf9384c3a6330f1c
#
_cell.length_a   1.000
_cell.length_b   1.000
_cell.length_c   1.000
_cell.angle_alpha   90.00
_cell.angle_beta   90.00
_cell.angle_gamma   90.00
#
_symmetry.space_group_name_H-M   'P 1'
#
loop_
_entity.id
_entity.type
_entity.pdbx_description
1 polymer ?
#
loop_
_entity_poly.entity_id
_entity_poly.type
_entity_poly.pdbx_seq_one_letter_code
_entity_poly.pdbx_strand_id
1 'polypeptide(L)'
;MIIVLLPAYNEEASLPVLLPKIHDVLVSHAEGYRIIVCNDGSRDNTAVLLEQYQGTYPLEVIHHSINRGLGESSRDLFERAAAVSNPGDFIIRMDCDDTHEPEFIPSLLARLDEGYDVVVASRFQPGGGQFGVSAYRRFISRSANLFMKVFFPIRGLWEYSCGYRAYRAETIKRAVSFYGNNFIQLKGLGFTCTLEKLVKLNLIDARFSEVPFVLRYDQKRSASKMVSSVTTLGYLVMTLLCYWPFGGWRAVYRGKAPDGDKPPISNDTPRTLIARSAIYVRYLRGSRQHRAFRSGSG
;
A
#
# COMPACT_ATOMS: atom_id res chain seq x y z
N MET A 1 -2.00 12.80 -12.68
CA MET A 1 -2.47 13.06 -11.30
C MET A 1 -2.10 11.90 -10.38
N ILE A 2 -1.90 12.15 -9.07
CA ILE A 2 -1.67 11.10 -8.07
C ILE A 2 -2.88 10.99 -7.16
N ILE A 3 -3.38 9.77 -6.92
CA ILE A 3 -4.52 9.51 -6.04
C ILE A 3 -4.02 8.69 -4.84
N VAL A 4 -4.11 9.25 -3.63
CA VAL A 4 -3.70 8.58 -2.39
C VAL A 4 -4.93 7.98 -1.70
N LEU A 5 -4.86 6.70 -1.34
CA LEU A 5 -5.93 5.93 -0.71
C LEU A 5 -5.59 5.61 0.74
N LEU A 6 -6.41 6.07 1.67
CA LEU A 6 -6.23 5.91 3.11
C LEU A 6 -7.46 5.25 3.75
N PRO A 7 -7.40 3.98 4.15
CA PRO A 7 -8.41 3.41 5.04
C PRO A 7 -8.17 3.93 6.47
N ALA A 8 -9.17 4.51 7.08
CA ALA A 8 -9.12 5.13 8.41
C ALA A 8 -10.16 4.53 9.36
N TYR A 9 -9.75 4.14 10.55
CA TYR A 9 -10.62 3.76 11.64
C TYR A 9 -10.00 4.16 12.97
N ASN A 10 -10.59 5.14 13.66
CA ASN A 10 -10.07 5.75 14.89
C ASN A 10 -8.61 6.21 14.70
N GLU A 11 -8.42 7.21 13.85
CA GLU A 11 -7.12 7.78 13.49
C GLU A 11 -7.02 9.29 13.80
N GLU A 12 -7.79 9.79 14.80
CA GLU A 12 -7.77 11.20 15.20
C GLU A 12 -6.38 11.70 15.57
N ALA A 13 -5.53 10.83 16.14
CA ALA A 13 -4.16 11.19 16.53
C ALA A 13 -3.16 11.17 15.35
N SER A 14 -3.46 10.43 14.28
CA SER A 14 -2.56 10.22 13.15
C SER A 14 -2.80 11.23 12.02
N LEU A 15 -4.07 11.54 11.73
CA LEU A 15 -4.47 12.43 10.62
C LEU A 15 -3.79 13.81 10.65
N PRO A 16 -3.70 14.52 11.81
CA PRO A 16 -3.06 15.83 11.88
C PRO A 16 -1.57 15.84 11.53
N VAL A 17 -0.92 14.68 11.59
CA VAL A 17 0.50 14.52 11.26
C VAL A 17 0.68 14.00 9.84
N LEU A 18 -0.13 13.02 9.44
CA LEU A 18 0.02 12.32 8.16
C LEU A 18 -0.41 13.18 6.97
N LEU A 19 -1.56 13.87 7.05
CA LEU A 19 -2.08 14.65 5.92
C LEU A 19 -1.14 15.78 5.48
N PRO A 20 -0.56 16.61 6.40
CA PRO A 20 0.47 17.57 6.00
C PRO A 20 1.68 16.93 5.33
N LYS A 21 2.21 15.81 5.86
CA LYS A 21 3.35 15.10 5.25
C LYS A 21 3.04 14.65 3.82
N ILE A 22 1.83 14.12 3.57
CA ILE A 22 1.39 13.71 2.23
C ILE A 22 1.31 14.93 1.31
N HIS A 23 0.71 16.02 1.79
CA HIS A 23 0.58 17.28 1.04
C HIS A 23 1.95 17.80 0.60
N ASP A 24 2.88 17.96 1.54
CA ASP A 24 4.21 18.52 1.29
C ASP A 24 5.00 17.72 0.25
N VAL A 25 4.93 16.39 0.31
CA VAL A 25 5.56 15.51 -0.68
C VAL A 25 4.88 15.64 -2.05
N LEU A 26 3.55 15.67 -2.11
CA LEU A 26 2.85 15.64 -3.37
C LEU A 26 2.87 16.97 -4.11
N VAL A 27 2.80 18.10 -3.42
CA VAL A 27 2.96 19.43 -4.03
C VAL A 27 4.33 19.58 -4.69
N SER A 28 5.37 18.97 -4.10
CA SER A 28 6.72 19.02 -4.65
C SER A 28 6.98 18.11 -5.84
N HIS A 29 6.12 17.11 -6.08
CA HIS A 29 6.41 16.01 -7.03
C HIS A 29 5.31 15.74 -8.05
N ALA A 30 4.18 16.43 -7.99
CA ALA A 30 3.05 16.18 -8.88
C ALA A 30 2.37 17.46 -9.35
N GLU A 31 1.93 17.48 -10.61
CA GLU A 31 1.11 18.57 -11.17
C GLU A 31 -0.29 18.64 -10.55
N GLY A 32 -0.72 17.60 -9.84
CA GLY A 32 -1.98 17.54 -9.13
C GLY A 32 -2.14 16.21 -8.39
N TYR A 33 -2.84 16.27 -7.27
CA TYR A 33 -3.12 15.07 -6.46
C TYR A 33 -4.52 15.14 -5.86
N ARG A 34 -5.00 13.98 -5.39
CA ARG A 34 -6.24 13.82 -4.63
C ARG A 34 -5.98 12.80 -3.53
N ILE A 35 -6.51 13.04 -2.34
CA ILE A 35 -6.54 12.08 -1.24
C ILE A 35 -7.96 11.55 -1.11
N ILE A 36 -8.15 10.24 -1.10
CA ILE A 36 -9.43 9.60 -0.83
C ILE A 36 -9.30 8.81 0.46
N VAL A 37 -10.07 9.20 1.48
CA VAL A 37 -10.09 8.54 2.79
C VAL A 37 -11.39 7.76 2.93
N CYS A 38 -11.30 6.50 3.33
CA CYS A 38 -12.48 5.75 3.77
C CYS A 38 -12.51 5.73 5.30
N ASN A 39 -13.40 6.51 5.90
CA ASN A 39 -13.69 6.48 7.32
C ASN A 39 -14.61 5.29 7.63
N ASP A 40 -14.04 4.23 8.17
CA ASP A 40 -14.71 2.95 8.40
C ASP A 40 -15.50 2.93 9.72
N GLY A 41 -16.43 3.88 9.89
CA GLY A 41 -17.28 3.97 11.08
C GLY A 41 -16.51 4.28 12.37
N SER A 42 -15.58 5.25 12.30
CA SER A 42 -14.82 5.69 13.48
C SER A 42 -15.73 6.21 14.58
N ARG A 43 -15.28 6.02 15.83
CA ARG A 43 -16.00 6.41 17.05
C ARG A 43 -15.33 7.55 17.81
N ASP A 44 -14.16 7.98 17.34
CA ASP A 44 -13.39 9.12 17.82
C ASP A 44 -13.63 10.35 16.93
N ASN A 45 -12.81 11.39 17.07
CA ASN A 45 -12.95 12.62 16.28
C ASN A 45 -12.46 12.49 14.82
N THR A 46 -12.16 11.29 14.32
CA THR A 46 -11.67 11.08 12.94
C THR A 46 -12.59 11.72 11.90
N ALA A 47 -13.92 11.54 12.02
CA ALA A 47 -14.90 12.10 11.07
C ALA A 47 -14.85 13.63 11.05
N VAL A 48 -14.87 14.25 12.23
CA VAL A 48 -14.85 15.73 12.39
C VAL A 48 -13.55 16.31 11.78
N LEU A 49 -12.41 15.68 12.04
CA LEU A 49 -11.13 16.13 11.49
C LEU A 49 -11.11 16.01 9.97
N LEU A 50 -11.63 14.92 9.40
CA LEU A 50 -11.70 14.74 7.95
C LEU A 50 -12.56 15.81 7.29
N GLU A 51 -13.71 16.18 7.86
CA GLU A 51 -14.56 17.28 7.39
C GLU A 51 -13.81 18.62 7.39
N GLN A 52 -13.08 18.92 8.47
CA GLN A 52 -12.25 20.12 8.55
C GLN A 52 -11.15 20.16 7.48
N TYR A 53 -10.50 19.03 7.25
CA TYR A 53 -9.40 18.94 6.28
C TYR A 53 -9.85 18.98 4.82
N GLN A 54 -11.12 18.71 4.49
CA GLN A 54 -11.68 18.89 3.15
C GLN A 54 -11.59 20.36 2.66
N GLY A 55 -11.60 21.31 3.58
CA GLY A 55 -11.39 22.72 3.27
C GLY A 55 -9.92 23.11 3.02
N THR A 56 -8.98 22.25 3.42
CA THR A 56 -7.53 22.54 3.37
C THR A 56 -6.80 21.75 2.30
N TYR A 57 -7.20 20.50 2.06
CA TYR A 57 -6.55 19.59 1.13
C TYR A 57 -7.54 19.12 0.04
N PRO A 58 -7.08 18.69 -1.15
CA PRO A 58 -7.93 18.04 -2.16
C PRO A 58 -8.33 16.64 -1.65
N LEU A 59 -9.17 16.62 -0.63
CA LEU A 59 -9.57 15.47 0.16
C LEU A 59 -11.03 15.08 -0.15
N GLU A 60 -11.24 13.82 -0.47
CA GLU A 60 -12.54 13.19 -0.60
C GLU A 60 -12.72 12.14 0.50
N VAL A 61 -13.90 12.08 1.13
CA VAL A 61 -14.18 11.15 2.23
C VAL A 61 -15.35 10.24 1.86
N ILE A 62 -15.12 8.93 2.03
CA ILE A 62 -16.16 7.89 2.01
C ILE A 62 -16.47 7.55 3.47
N HIS A 63 -17.72 7.64 3.89
CA HIS A 63 -18.12 7.31 5.26
C HIS A 63 -18.89 6.00 5.30
N HIS A 64 -18.46 5.07 6.15
CA HIS A 64 -19.26 3.93 6.58
C HIS A 64 -19.99 4.29 7.88
N SER A 65 -21.27 3.91 8.00
CA SER A 65 -22.06 4.13 9.21
C SER A 65 -21.61 3.24 10.39
N ILE A 66 -20.99 2.09 10.08
CA ILE A 66 -20.42 1.13 11.05
C ILE A 66 -19.07 0.64 10.54
N ASN A 67 -18.23 0.13 11.44
CA ASN A 67 -16.99 -0.51 11.03
C ASN A 67 -17.28 -1.79 10.23
N ARG A 68 -16.83 -1.81 8.98
CA ARG A 68 -16.98 -2.92 8.03
C ARG A 68 -15.67 -3.67 7.78
N GLY A 69 -14.57 -3.14 8.31
CA GLY A 69 -13.23 -3.71 8.23
C GLY A 69 -12.42 -3.28 7.01
N LEU A 70 -11.11 -3.53 7.10
CA LEU A 70 -10.12 -3.11 6.10
C LEU A 70 -10.44 -3.59 4.68
N GLY A 71 -11.02 -4.77 4.54
CA GLY A 71 -11.36 -5.34 3.23
C GLY A 71 -12.42 -4.53 2.50
N GLU A 72 -13.49 -4.13 3.18
CA GLU A 72 -14.56 -3.29 2.60
C GLU A 72 -14.05 -1.89 2.32
N SER A 73 -13.37 -1.26 3.29
CA SER A 73 -12.75 0.06 3.09
C SER A 73 -11.78 0.06 1.91
N SER A 74 -10.97 -1.00 1.76
CA SER A 74 -10.07 -1.15 0.61
C SER A 74 -10.85 -1.29 -0.70
N ARG A 75 -11.95 -2.06 -0.73
CA ARG A 75 -12.77 -2.19 -1.93
C ARG A 75 -13.32 -0.85 -2.37
N ASP A 76 -13.99 -0.15 -1.47
CA ASP A 76 -14.65 1.11 -1.79
C ASP A 76 -13.63 2.18 -2.24
N LEU A 77 -12.44 2.19 -1.62
CA LEU A 77 -11.32 3.04 -2.05
C LEU A 77 -10.83 2.71 -3.47
N PHE A 78 -10.61 1.44 -3.80
CA PHE A 78 -10.12 1.06 -5.12
C PHE A 78 -11.19 1.23 -6.22
N GLU A 79 -12.45 0.94 -5.93
CA GLU A 79 -13.58 1.21 -6.85
C GLU A 79 -13.71 2.71 -7.12
N ARG A 80 -13.62 3.55 -6.07
CA ARG A 80 -13.66 5.00 -6.24
C ARG A 80 -12.46 5.53 -7.02
N ALA A 81 -11.25 5.05 -6.72
CA ALA A 81 -10.05 5.42 -7.47
C ALA A 81 -10.15 5.04 -8.95
N ALA A 82 -10.66 3.84 -9.25
CA ALA A 82 -10.90 3.41 -10.63
C ALA A 82 -11.92 4.30 -11.36
N ALA A 83 -12.95 4.77 -10.66
CA ALA A 83 -13.98 5.63 -11.24
C ALA A 83 -13.49 7.04 -11.58
N VAL A 84 -12.60 7.62 -10.73
CA VAL A 84 -12.16 9.02 -10.88
C VAL A 84 -10.80 9.19 -11.57
N SER A 85 -10.04 8.13 -11.76
CA SER A 85 -8.72 8.20 -12.40
C SER A 85 -8.82 8.25 -13.92
N ASN A 86 -7.83 8.87 -14.55
CA ASN A 86 -7.64 8.91 -15.99
C ASN A 86 -6.45 8.00 -16.40
N PRO A 87 -6.31 7.67 -17.69
CA PRO A 87 -5.08 7.06 -18.20
C PRO A 87 -3.86 7.91 -17.85
N GLY A 88 -2.79 7.26 -17.40
CA GLY A 88 -1.56 7.94 -16.95
C GLY A 88 -1.57 8.38 -15.48
N ASP A 89 -2.68 8.26 -14.75
CA ASP A 89 -2.71 8.53 -13.32
C ASP A 89 -2.06 7.38 -12.51
N PHE A 90 -1.61 7.72 -11.31
CA PHE A 90 -1.06 6.76 -10.35
C PHE A 90 -1.91 6.72 -9.08
N ILE A 91 -2.04 5.53 -8.51
CA ILE A 91 -2.76 5.28 -7.27
C ILE A 91 -1.76 4.83 -6.21
N ILE A 92 -1.73 5.52 -5.07
CA ILE A 92 -0.90 5.16 -3.91
C ILE A 92 -1.83 4.69 -2.79
N ARG A 93 -1.65 3.48 -2.30
CA ARG A 93 -2.35 3.00 -1.10
C ARG A 93 -1.36 2.95 0.06
N MET A 94 -1.68 3.59 1.17
CA MET A 94 -0.88 3.55 2.40
C MET A 94 -1.79 3.46 3.64
N ASP A 95 -1.23 3.07 4.78
CA ASP A 95 -1.97 3.04 6.04
C ASP A 95 -2.09 4.46 6.61
N CYS A 96 -3.17 4.70 7.37
CA CYS A 96 -3.49 6.02 7.94
C CYS A 96 -2.88 6.24 9.33
N ASP A 97 -2.02 5.35 9.81
CA ASP A 97 -1.52 5.31 11.19
C ASP A 97 -0.11 5.90 11.38
N ASP A 98 0.37 6.68 10.41
CA ASP A 98 1.68 7.37 10.37
C ASP A 98 2.89 6.41 10.38
N THR A 99 2.70 5.11 10.11
CA THR A 99 3.81 4.15 10.02
C THR A 99 4.45 4.09 8.64
N HIS A 100 3.75 4.59 7.62
CA HIS A 100 4.17 4.67 6.24
C HIS A 100 4.59 6.10 5.91
N GLU A 101 5.90 6.35 5.79
CA GLU A 101 6.41 7.69 5.47
C GLU A 101 6.11 8.07 4.02
N PRO A 102 5.43 9.22 3.76
CA PRO A 102 5.14 9.69 2.41
C PRO A 102 6.37 9.98 1.54
N GLU A 103 7.54 10.21 2.15
CA GLU A 103 8.82 10.46 1.46
C GLU A 103 9.23 9.33 0.49
N PHE A 104 8.67 8.13 0.63
CA PHE A 104 8.90 7.02 -0.30
C PHE A 104 8.02 7.08 -1.56
N ILE A 105 7.00 7.95 -1.62
CA ILE A 105 6.12 8.10 -2.78
C ILE A 105 6.90 8.35 -4.07
N PRO A 106 7.86 9.29 -4.13
CA PRO A 106 8.62 9.54 -5.36
C PRO A 106 9.37 8.31 -5.88
N SER A 107 9.90 7.49 -4.98
CA SER A 107 10.59 6.24 -5.36
C SER A 107 9.64 5.20 -5.94
N LEU A 108 8.42 5.11 -5.39
CA LEU A 108 7.37 4.23 -5.91
C LEU A 108 6.92 4.68 -7.31
N LEU A 109 6.73 5.98 -7.51
CA LEU A 109 6.32 6.56 -8.80
C LEU A 109 7.41 6.37 -9.86
N ALA A 110 8.67 6.65 -9.53
CA ALA A 110 9.79 6.44 -10.45
C ALA A 110 9.85 4.99 -10.96
N ARG A 111 9.52 4.03 -10.11
CA ARG A 111 9.49 2.62 -10.50
C ARG A 111 8.30 2.27 -11.39
N LEU A 112 7.13 2.91 -11.17
CA LEU A 112 6.00 2.80 -12.10
C LEU A 112 6.37 3.38 -13.48
N ASP A 113 7.10 4.50 -13.54
CA ASP A 113 7.53 5.13 -14.81
C ASP A 113 8.45 4.21 -15.64
N GLU A 114 9.20 3.30 -14.99
CA GLU A 114 9.97 2.28 -15.68
C GLU A 114 9.11 1.20 -16.39
N GLY A 115 7.79 1.27 -16.27
CA GLY A 115 6.86 0.38 -16.95
C GLY A 115 6.28 -0.73 -16.07
N TYR A 116 6.53 -0.72 -14.76
CA TYR A 116 5.85 -1.64 -13.84
C TYR A 116 4.42 -1.20 -13.58
N ASP A 117 3.54 -2.17 -13.28
CA ASP A 117 2.11 -1.95 -13.05
C ASP A 117 1.79 -1.81 -11.56
N VAL A 118 2.59 -2.46 -10.71
CA VAL A 118 2.46 -2.48 -9.25
C VAL A 118 3.84 -2.40 -8.62
N VAL A 119 4.02 -1.45 -7.71
CA VAL A 119 5.27 -1.29 -6.95
C VAL A 119 4.97 -1.38 -5.46
N VAL A 120 5.69 -2.23 -4.75
CA VAL A 120 5.51 -2.46 -3.31
C VAL A 120 6.68 -1.84 -2.54
N ALA A 121 6.36 -1.08 -1.49
CA ALA A 121 7.34 -0.62 -0.52
C ALA A 121 7.78 -1.81 0.35
N SER A 122 9.04 -2.23 0.21
CA SER A 122 9.54 -3.49 0.75
C SER A 122 10.52 -3.28 1.89
N ARG A 123 10.25 -3.93 3.02
CA ARG A 123 11.15 -3.99 4.17
C ARG A 123 12.29 -4.99 3.97
N PHE A 124 12.19 -5.82 2.93
CA PHE A 124 13.12 -6.93 2.65
C PHE A 124 14.13 -6.61 1.54
N GLN A 125 13.95 -5.53 0.82
CA GLN A 125 14.93 -5.05 -0.15
C GLN A 125 16.17 -4.47 0.55
N PRO A 126 17.37 -4.54 -0.06
CA PRO A 126 18.56 -3.87 0.45
C PRO A 126 18.28 -2.37 0.70
N GLY A 127 18.51 -1.90 1.92
CA GLY A 127 18.15 -0.56 2.36
C GLY A 127 16.76 -0.44 3.00
N GLY A 128 15.93 -1.47 2.92
CA GLY A 128 14.66 -1.56 3.65
C GLY A 128 14.84 -2.00 5.10
N GLY A 129 13.78 -1.85 5.90
CA GLY A 129 13.83 -2.22 7.31
C GLY A 129 12.56 -1.91 8.08
N GLN A 130 12.63 -2.05 9.41
CA GLN A 130 11.53 -1.72 10.30
C GLN A 130 12.05 -1.32 11.68
N PHE A 131 11.52 -0.22 12.24
CA PHE A 131 11.82 0.26 13.59
C PHE A 131 10.60 0.07 14.51
N GLY A 132 10.86 -0.10 15.81
CA GLY A 132 9.81 -0.25 16.82
C GLY A 132 9.09 -1.61 16.80
N VAL A 133 9.53 -2.58 15.99
CA VAL A 133 8.91 -3.91 15.89
C VAL A 133 9.70 -4.92 16.70
N SER A 134 9.04 -5.67 17.61
CA SER A 134 9.68 -6.71 18.43
C SER A 134 10.26 -7.84 17.58
N ALA A 135 11.29 -8.54 18.10
CA ALA A 135 11.93 -9.66 17.41
C ALA A 135 10.93 -10.77 17.07
N TYR A 136 10.00 -11.07 17.98
CA TYR A 136 8.94 -12.06 17.78
C TYR A 136 8.02 -11.68 16.62
N ARG A 137 7.54 -10.43 16.56
CA ARG A 137 6.71 -9.95 15.45
C ARG A 137 7.48 -9.97 14.12
N ARG A 138 8.78 -9.65 14.13
CA ARG A 138 9.62 -9.76 12.93
C ARG A 138 9.71 -11.19 12.43
N PHE A 139 9.89 -12.16 13.33
CA PHE A 139 9.91 -13.58 12.98
C PHE A 139 8.58 -14.03 12.36
N ILE A 140 7.44 -13.74 13.01
CA ILE A 140 6.10 -14.07 12.49
C ILE A 140 5.87 -13.45 11.12
N SER A 141 6.20 -12.16 10.95
CA SER A 141 6.04 -11.45 9.67
C SER A 141 6.90 -12.08 8.56
N ARG A 142 8.14 -12.49 8.86
CA ARG A 142 9.01 -13.19 7.90
C ARG A 142 8.47 -14.56 7.53
N SER A 143 8.00 -15.33 8.51
CA SER A 143 7.41 -16.66 8.27
C SER A 143 6.14 -16.58 7.43
N ALA A 144 5.25 -15.64 7.75
CA ALA A 144 4.04 -15.39 6.95
C ALA A 144 4.39 -14.97 5.52
N ASN A 145 5.39 -14.09 5.37
CA ASN A 145 5.84 -13.64 4.06
C ASN A 145 6.46 -14.79 3.23
N LEU A 146 7.24 -15.67 3.86
CA LEU A 146 7.78 -16.87 3.22
C LEU A 146 6.65 -17.82 2.78
N PHE A 147 5.66 -18.06 3.63
CA PHE A 147 4.46 -18.82 3.28
C PHE A 147 3.77 -18.24 2.03
N MET A 148 3.50 -16.92 2.04
CA MET A 148 2.87 -16.26 0.90
C MET A 148 3.71 -16.40 -0.37
N LYS A 149 5.02 -16.28 -0.29
CA LYS A 149 5.91 -16.42 -1.44
C LYS A 149 5.92 -17.83 -2.02
N VAL A 150 5.84 -18.86 -1.17
CA VAL A 150 5.80 -20.27 -1.60
C VAL A 150 4.46 -20.59 -2.28
N PHE A 151 3.35 -20.20 -1.67
CA PHE A 151 2.02 -20.52 -2.19
C PHE A 151 1.54 -19.58 -3.29
N PHE A 152 2.02 -18.34 -3.32
CA PHE A 152 1.62 -17.33 -4.31
C PHE A 152 2.86 -16.71 -4.97
N PRO A 153 3.66 -17.48 -5.73
CA PRO A 153 4.87 -16.96 -6.33
C PRO A 153 4.55 -15.85 -7.35
N ILE A 154 5.03 -14.63 -7.06
CA ILE A 154 4.94 -13.47 -7.93
C ILE A 154 6.37 -13.04 -8.28
N ARG A 155 6.66 -12.94 -9.58
CA ARG A 155 7.99 -12.54 -10.06
C ARG A 155 8.28 -11.09 -9.64
N GLY A 156 9.49 -10.86 -9.12
CA GLY A 156 9.92 -9.52 -8.70
C GLY A 156 9.43 -9.09 -7.32
N LEU A 157 8.73 -9.98 -6.56
CA LEU A 157 8.14 -9.65 -5.28
C LEU A 157 8.71 -10.50 -4.14
N TRP A 158 9.11 -9.82 -3.05
CA TRP A 158 9.53 -10.41 -1.79
C TRP A 158 8.63 -9.99 -0.63
N GLU A 159 8.02 -8.81 -0.70
CA GLU A 159 7.14 -8.23 0.31
C GLU A 159 5.67 -8.42 -0.07
N TYR A 160 4.95 -9.26 0.65
CA TYR A 160 3.53 -9.55 0.41
C TYR A 160 2.60 -8.86 1.40
N SER A 161 3.10 -8.58 2.61
CA SER A 161 2.28 -8.14 3.73
C SER A 161 2.16 -6.62 3.87
N CYS A 162 3.10 -5.86 3.30
CA CYS A 162 3.06 -4.40 3.35
C CYS A 162 1.90 -3.84 2.51
N GLY A 163 1.14 -2.93 3.11
CA GLY A 163 0.04 -2.24 2.45
C GLY A 163 0.45 -1.00 1.67
N TYR A 164 1.69 -0.52 1.83
CA TYR A 164 2.20 0.65 1.12
C TYR A 164 2.61 0.27 -0.30
N ARG A 165 1.81 0.70 -1.26
CA ARG A 165 1.94 0.28 -2.66
C ARG A 165 1.52 1.38 -3.61
N ALA A 166 2.15 1.38 -4.79
CA ALA A 166 1.77 2.20 -5.92
C ALA A 166 1.25 1.33 -7.07
N TYR A 167 0.31 1.86 -7.83
CA TYR A 167 -0.34 1.18 -8.93
C TYR A 167 -0.54 2.15 -10.10
N ARG A 168 -0.45 1.65 -11.33
CA ARG A 168 -1.00 2.35 -12.48
C ARG A 168 -2.51 2.33 -12.42
N ALA A 169 -3.14 3.46 -12.70
CA ALA A 169 -4.60 3.56 -12.69
C ALA A 169 -5.26 2.58 -13.67
N GLU A 170 -4.66 2.41 -14.85
CA GLU A 170 -5.16 1.48 -15.88
C GLU A 170 -5.20 0.04 -15.36
N THR A 171 -4.19 -0.37 -14.60
CA THR A 171 -4.13 -1.72 -14.01
C THR A 171 -5.25 -1.92 -13.01
N ILE A 172 -5.54 -0.93 -12.18
CA ILE A 172 -6.65 -1.00 -11.21
C ILE A 172 -7.99 -0.95 -11.93
N LYS A 173 -8.18 -0.08 -12.93
CA LYS A 173 -9.40 -0.03 -13.75
C LYS A 173 -9.67 -1.38 -14.41
N ARG A 174 -8.65 -2.00 -15.01
CA ARG A 174 -8.76 -3.32 -15.62
C ARG A 174 -9.14 -4.38 -14.60
N ALA A 175 -8.52 -4.37 -13.40
CA ALA A 175 -8.85 -5.32 -12.34
C ALA A 175 -10.28 -5.14 -11.83
N VAL A 176 -10.71 -3.92 -11.55
CA VAL A 176 -12.08 -3.62 -11.09
C VAL A 176 -13.10 -3.99 -12.16
N SER A 177 -12.85 -3.68 -13.43
CA SER A 177 -13.74 -4.05 -14.55
C SER A 177 -13.82 -5.57 -14.74
N PHE A 178 -12.70 -6.29 -14.65
CA PHE A 178 -12.66 -7.74 -14.87
C PHE A 178 -13.23 -8.56 -13.71
N TYR A 179 -12.88 -8.20 -12.47
CA TYR A 179 -13.31 -8.94 -11.29
C TYR A 179 -14.60 -8.43 -10.68
N GLY A 180 -14.99 -7.16 -10.93
CA GLY A 180 -16.10 -6.51 -10.24
C GLY A 180 -15.96 -6.62 -8.72
N ASN A 181 -17.07 -6.98 -8.06
CA ASN A 181 -17.10 -7.19 -6.60
C ASN A 181 -16.13 -8.27 -6.09
N ASN A 182 -15.62 -9.13 -6.99
CA ASN A 182 -14.66 -10.17 -6.64
C ASN A 182 -13.21 -9.68 -6.65
N PHE A 183 -12.91 -8.42 -6.96
CA PHE A 183 -11.54 -7.91 -6.87
C PHE A 183 -11.01 -7.99 -5.43
N ILE A 184 -11.85 -7.72 -4.43
CA ILE A 184 -11.59 -7.99 -3.02
C ILE A 184 -12.76 -8.82 -2.48
N GLN A 185 -12.61 -10.12 -2.47
CA GLN A 185 -13.66 -11.07 -2.10
C GLN A 185 -13.61 -11.46 -0.62
N LEU A 186 -12.40 -11.59 -0.06
CA LEU A 186 -12.15 -12.03 1.32
C LEU A 186 -12.15 -10.85 2.32
N LYS A 187 -13.18 -10.01 2.24
CA LYS A 187 -13.27 -8.71 2.93
C LYS A 187 -13.29 -8.83 4.45
N GLY A 188 -13.96 -9.87 4.98
CA GLY A 188 -14.11 -10.13 6.42
C GLY A 188 -12.91 -10.84 7.06
N LEU A 189 -11.89 -11.22 6.31
CA LEU A 189 -10.75 -11.98 6.79
C LEU A 189 -9.51 -11.11 7.08
N GLY A 190 -9.72 -10.04 7.82
CA GLY A 190 -8.64 -9.16 8.31
C GLY A 190 -7.79 -8.58 7.18
N PHE A 191 -6.47 -8.71 7.30
CA PHE A 191 -5.50 -8.17 6.32
C PHE A 191 -5.34 -9.03 5.05
N THR A 192 -6.11 -10.11 4.89
CA THR A 192 -6.07 -11.01 3.73
C THR A 192 -6.31 -10.26 2.42
N CYS A 193 -7.15 -9.21 2.42
CA CYS A 193 -7.38 -8.36 1.25
C CYS A 193 -6.10 -7.74 0.68
N THR A 194 -5.06 -7.57 1.50
CA THR A 194 -3.75 -7.05 1.06
C THR A 194 -3.02 -8.05 0.16
N LEU A 195 -3.03 -9.34 0.52
CA LEU A 195 -2.48 -10.42 -0.29
C LEU A 195 -3.37 -10.72 -1.51
N GLU A 196 -4.68 -10.76 -1.31
CA GLU A 196 -5.65 -11.06 -2.37
C GLU A 196 -5.50 -10.16 -3.58
N LYS A 197 -5.34 -8.85 -3.36
CA LYS A 197 -5.08 -7.89 -4.45
C LYS A 197 -3.83 -8.23 -5.27
N LEU A 198 -2.74 -8.61 -4.60
CA LEU A 198 -1.50 -8.99 -5.31
C LEU A 198 -1.72 -10.23 -6.18
N VAL A 199 -2.36 -11.26 -5.62
CA VAL A 199 -2.61 -12.50 -6.34
C VAL A 199 -3.53 -12.27 -7.54
N LYS A 200 -4.61 -11.50 -7.36
CA LYS A 200 -5.54 -11.19 -8.45
C LYS A 200 -4.91 -10.32 -9.54
N LEU A 201 -4.09 -9.34 -9.15
CA LEU A 201 -3.34 -8.55 -10.13
C LEU A 201 -2.30 -9.41 -10.88
N ASN A 202 -1.66 -10.37 -10.22
CA ASN A 202 -0.77 -11.33 -10.87
C ASN A 202 -1.51 -12.27 -11.84
N LEU A 203 -2.77 -12.63 -11.54
CA LEU A 203 -3.59 -13.48 -12.44
C LEU A 203 -4.03 -12.76 -13.72
N ILE A 204 -3.98 -11.45 -13.75
CA ILE A 204 -4.20 -10.62 -14.94
C ILE A 204 -2.88 -10.08 -15.52
N ASP A 205 -1.77 -10.76 -15.23
CA ASP A 205 -0.44 -10.50 -15.78
C ASP A 205 0.12 -9.09 -15.48
N ALA A 206 -0.23 -8.50 -14.33
CA ALA A 206 0.42 -7.27 -13.87
C ALA A 206 1.91 -7.50 -13.58
N ARG A 207 2.74 -6.51 -13.88
CA ARG A 207 4.21 -6.53 -13.66
C ARG A 207 4.53 -5.86 -12.33
N PHE A 208 5.26 -6.60 -11.48
CA PHE A 208 5.58 -6.19 -10.12
C PHE A 208 7.02 -5.76 -9.97
N SER A 209 7.24 -4.78 -9.09
CA SER A 209 8.56 -4.39 -8.59
C SER A 209 8.47 -3.96 -7.13
N GLU A 210 9.63 -3.73 -6.54
CA GLU A 210 9.76 -3.27 -5.16
C GLU A 210 10.74 -2.10 -5.07
N VAL A 211 10.51 -1.25 -4.06
CA VAL A 211 11.47 -0.25 -3.62
C VAL A 211 11.79 -0.46 -2.14
N PRO A 212 13.03 -0.20 -1.68
CA PRO A 212 13.35 -0.28 -0.27
C PRO A 212 12.51 0.73 0.54
N PHE A 213 12.02 0.27 1.68
CA PHE A 213 11.16 1.05 2.56
C PHE A 213 11.49 0.77 4.02
N VAL A 214 11.44 1.78 4.86
CA VAL A 214 11.65 1.66 6.29
C VAL A 214 10.34 1.91 7.02
N LEU A 215 9.75 0.84 7.57
CA LEU A 215 8.53 0.91 8.36
C LEU A 215 8.82 1.56 9.73
N ARG A 216 8.12 2.65 10.05
CA ARG A 216 8.27 3.41 11.30
C ARG A 216 7.17 3.04 12.31
N TYR A 217 7.21 1.80 12.80
CA TYR A 217 6.24 1.32 13.79
C TYR A 217 6.38 2.04 15.15
N ASP A 218 7.52 2.65 15.40
CA ASP A 218 7.78 3.52 16.55
C ASP A 218 6.96 4.84 16.52
N GLN A 219 6.48 5.26 15.36
CA GLN A 219 5.64 6.45 15.18
C GLN A 219 4.14 6.16 15.32
N LYS A 220 3.76 4.88 15.35
CA LYS A 220 2.36 4.47 15.41
C LYS A 220 1.64 5.07 16.62
N ARG A 221 0.60 5.87 16.33
CA ARG A 221 -0.18 6.59 17.34
C ARG A 221 -1.47 5.88 17.74
N SER A 222 -1.97 5.01 16.87
CA SER A 222 -3.20 4.24 17.12
C SER A 222 -2.89 2.80 17.52
N ALA A 223 -3.82 2.15 18.24
CA ALA A 223 -3.71 0.73 18.58
C ALA A 223 -3.69 -0.16 17.34
N SER A 224 -2.99 -1.30 17.43
CA SER A 224 -3.01 -2.27 16.33
C SER A 224 -4.38 -2.92 16.19
N LYS A 225 -4.98 -2.82 15.01
CA LYS A 225 -6.32 -3.34 14.69
C LYS A 225 -6.26 -4.73 14.04
N MET A 226 -5.05 -5.28 13.85
CA MET A 226 -4.86 -6.58 13.22
C MET A 226 -5.15 -7.72 14.20
N VAL A 227 -6.13 -8.57 13.84
CA VAL A 227 -6.39 -9.86 14.51
C VAL A 227 -5.63 -10.94 13.75
N SER A 228 -4.51 -11.40 14.32
CA SER A 228 -3.58 -12.31 13.64
C SER A 228 -4.21 -13.68 13.30
N SER A 229 -5.07 -14.22 14.17
CA SER A 229 -5.77 -15.49 13.92
C SER A 229 -6.71 -15.42 12.72
N VAL A 230 -7.50 -14.35 12.60
CA VAL A 230 -8.40 -14.11 11.47
C VAL A 230 -7.61 -13.97 10.17
N THR A 231 -6.51 -13.22 10.20
CA THR A 231 -5.65 -13.02 9.02
C THR A 231 -4.97 -14.33 8.60
N THR A 232 -4.49 -15.14 9.56
CA THR A 232 -3.90 -16.46 9.26
C THR A 232 -4.92 -17.42 8.65
N LEU A 233 -6.13 -17.47 9.21
CA LEU A 233 -7.24 -18.23 8.61
C LEU A 233 -7.52 -17.77 7.18
N GLY A 234 -7.53 -16.46 6.96
CA GLY A 234 -7.71 -15.88 5.63
C GLY A 234 -6.66 -16.31 4.62
N TYR A 235 -5.39 -16.43 5.01
CA TYR A 235 -4.34 -16.94 4.12
C TYR A 235 -4.54 -18.42 3.76
N LEU A 236 -4.98 -19.23 4.71
CA LEU A 236 -5.31 -20.66 4.45
C LEU A 236 -6.51 -20.78 3.51
N VAL A 237 -7.59 -20.06 3.79
CA VAL A 237 -8.78 -20.02 2.92
C VAL A 237 -8.41 -19.55 1.51
N MET A 238 -7.59 -18.51 1.40
CA MET A 238 -7.16 -18.00 0.10
C MET A 238 -6.29 -18.99 -0.66
N THR A 239 -5.40 -19.73 0.05
CA THR A 239 -4.64 -20.83 -0.56
C THR A 239 -5.58 -21.89 -1.12
N LEU A 240 -6.59 -22.30 -0.36
CA LEU A 240 -7.60 -23.24 -0.83
C LEU A 240 -8.31 -22.71 -2.08
N LEU A 241 -8.87 -21.50 -2.03
CA LEU A 241 -9.60 -20.89 -3.15
C LEU A 241 -8.72 -20.70 -4.41
N CYS A 242 -7.43 -20.47 -4.23
CA CYS A 242 -6.51 -20.26 -5.35
C CYS A 242 -6.22 -21.55 -6.13
N TYR A 243 -6.24 -22.71 -5.46
CA TYR A 243 -5.78 -23.97 -6.03
C TYR A 243 -6.86 -25.05 -6.14
N TRP A 244 -7.94 -24.99 -5.35
CA TRP A 244 -8.95 -26.04 -5.26
C TRP A 244 -10.39 -25.47 -5.21
N PRO A 245 -11.43 -26.16 -5.74
CA PRO A 245 -11.32 -27.34 -6.61
C PRO A 245 -10.93 -26.96 -8.05
N PHE A 246 -10.50 -27.95 -8.83
CA PHE A 246 -10.22 -27.81 -10.27
C PHE A 246 -9.26 -26.64 -10.65
N GLY A 247 -8.29 -26.32 -9.78
CA GLY A 247 -7.34 -25.23 -10.00
C GLY A 247 -7.80 -23.86 -9.51
N GLY A 248 -8.98 -23.77 -8.89
CA GLY A 248 -9.51 -22.59 -8.20
C GLY A 248 -9.42 -21.29 -9.02
N TRP A 249 -9.09 -20.19 -8.37
CA TRP A 249 -8.95 -18.87 -9.03
C TRP A 249 -7.94 -18.89 -10.18
N ARG A 250 -6.88 -19.68 -10.08
CA ARG A 250 -5.86 -19.78 -11.15
C ARG A 250 -6.48 -20.31 -12.44
N ALA A 251 -7.31 -21.34 -12.38
CA ALA A 251 -7.99 -21.88 -13.55
C ALA A 251 -9.10 -20.94 -14.06
N VAL A 252 -9.78 -20.25 -13.15
CA VAL A 252 -10.89 -19.35 -13.51
C VAL A 252 -10.41 -18.05 -14.16
N TYR A 253 -9.32 -17.44 -13.67
CA TYR A 253 -8.97 -16.07 -14.03
C TYR A 253 -7.71 -15.93 -14.86
N ARG A 254 -6.73 -16.86 -14.76
CA ARG A 254 -5.43 -16.70 -15.42
C ARG A 254 -5.56 -16.67 -16.95
N GLY A 255 -4.99 -15.63 -17.56
CA GLY A 255 -4.98 -15.45 -19.02
C GLY A 255 -6.34 -15.13 -19.64
N LYS A 256 -7.37 -14.80 -18.83
CA LYS A 256 -8.71 -14.45 -19.31
C LYS A 256 -9.04 -12.97 -19.23
N ALA A 257 -8.22 -12.16 -18.57
CA ALA A 257 -8.40 -10.73 -18.58
C ALA A 257 -8.09 -10.17 -19.98
N PRO A 258 -8.82 -9.15 -20.45
CA PRO A 258 -8.49 -8.46 -21.67
C PRO A 258 -7.06 -7.91 -21.59
N ASP A 259 -6.32 -8.02 -22.71
CA ASP A 259 -5.00 -7.42 -22.82
C ASP A 259 -5.12 -5.91 -22.65
N GLY A 260 -4.29 -5.35 -21.78
CA GLY A 260 -4.14 -3.90 -21.65
C GLY A 260 -2.86 -3.45 -22.36
N ASP A 261 -2.85 -2.26 -22.88
CA ASP A 261 -1.63 -1.62 -23.39
C ASP A 261 -0.60 -1.52 -22.26
N LYS A 262 0.47 -2.30 -22.35
CA LYS A 262 1.56 -2.30 -21.38
C LYS A 262 2.75 -1.57 -21.99
N PRO A 263 3.18 -0.44 -21.44
CA PRO A 263 4.40 0.22 -21.89
C PRO A 263 5.58 -0.75 -21.74
N PRO A 264 6.60 -0.69 -22.61
CA PRO A 264 7.80 -1.51 -22.45
C PRO A 264 8.46 -1.19 -21.10
N ILE A 265 9.05 -2.22 -20.46
CA ILE A 265 9.88 -1.99 -19.27
C ILE A 265 11.17 -1.33 -19.79
N SER A 266 11.47 -0.14 -19.30
CA SER A 266 12.74 0.53 -19.60
C SER A 266 13.88 -0.27 -18.96
N ASN A 267 14.83 -0.70 -19.82
CA ASN A 267 16.07 -1.34 -19.37
C ASN A 267 17.16 -0.30 -19.07
N ASP A 268 16.85 0.98 -19.24
CA ASP A 268 17.79 2.05 -18.92
C ASP A 268 18.06 2.06 -17.43
N THR A 269 19.29 1.78 -17.06
CA THR A 269 19.76 1.93 -15.69
C THR A 269 19.63 3.42 -15.34
N PRO A 270 18.80 3.80 -14.39
CA PRO A 270 18.50 5.22 -14.20
C PRO A 270 19.73 5.96 -13.69
N ARG A 271 20.48 6.62 -14.57
CA ARG A 271 21.47 7.63 -14.14
C ARG A 271 20.86 8.74 -13.28
N THR A 272 19.55 8.94 -13.39
CA THR A 272 18.75 9.87 -12.56
C THR A 272 18.40 9.35 -11.17
N LEU A 273 18.37 8.02 -10.92
CA LEU A 273 18.13 7.44 -9.59
C LEU A 273 19.31 7.68 -8.63
N ILE A 274 20.55 7.78 -9.12
CA ILE A 274 21.71 8.07 -8.27
C ILE A 274 21.64 9.50 -7.73
N ALA A 275 21.16 10.46 -8.50
CA ALA A 275 20.97 11.85 -8.04
C ALA A 275 19.78 11.97 -7.04
N ARG A 276 18.74 11.12 -7.18
CA ARG A 276 17.57 11.11 -6.28
C ARG A 276 17.79 10.25 -5.04
N SER A 277 18.64 9.22 -5.10
CA SER A 277 19.08 8.46 -3.91
C SER A 277 20.00 9.27 -2.98
N ALA A 278 20.54 10.41 -3.44
CA ALA A 278 21.28 11.34 -2.57
C ALA A 278 20.41 11.92 -1.44
N ILE A 279 19.09 12.03 -1.64
CA ILE A 279 18.14 12.44 -0.59
C ILE A 279 18.03 11.33 0.47
N TYR A 280 17.99 10.07 0.04
CA TYR A 280 17.94 8.90 0.94
C TYR A 280 19.22 8.76 1.77
N VAL A 281 20.38 8.97 1.17
CA VAL A 281 21.68 8.97 1.88
C VAL A 281 21.78 10.15 2.86
N ARG A 282 21.20 11.30 2.53
CA ARG A 282 21.12 12.46 3.44
C ARG A 282 20.23 12.19 4.65
N TYR A 283 19.10 11.52 4.46
CA TYR A 283 18.20 11.10 5.53
C TYR A 283 18.90 10.13 6.51
N LEU A 284 19.60 9.12 6.00
CA LEU A 284 20.37 8.17 6.84
C LEU A 284 21.53 8.86 7.59
N ARG A 285 22.14 9.91 7.05
CA ARG A 285 23.18 10.70 7.73
C ARG A 285 22.58 11.62 8.79
N GLY A 286 21.46 12.28 8.52
CA GLY A 286 20.75 13.13 9.49
C GLY A 286 20.25 12.36 10.70
N SER A 287 19.72 11.15 10.51
CA SER A 287 19.25 10.30 11.61
C SER A 287 20.38 9.76 12.52
N ARG A 288 21.63 9.67 12.00
CA ARG A 288 22.82 9.34 12.82
C ARG A 288 23.29 10.52 13.68
N GLN A 289 23.16 11.75 13.22
CA GLN A 289 23.51 12.93 14.02
C GLN A 289 22.55 13.18 15.18
N HIS A 290 21.25 12.89 15.03
CA HIS A 290 20.30 12.96 16.14
C HIS A 290 20.51 11.89 17.24
N ARG A 291 21.18 10.77 16.93
CA ARG A 291 21.58 9.77 17.95
C ARG A 291 22.80 10.20 18.77
N ALA A 292 23.74 10.91 18.18
CA ALA A 292 24.94 11.39 18.88
C ALA A 292 24.63 12.45 19.93
N PHE A 293 23.56 13.23 19.74
CA PHE A 293 23.16 14.29 20.69
C PHE A 293 22.40 13.78 21.93
N ARG A 294 21.86 12.57 21.91
CA ARG A 294 21.15 11.95 23.06
C ARG A 294 22.00 11.06 23.96
N SER A 295 23.23 10.77 23.59
CA SER A 295 24.15 9.95 24.39
C SER A 295 25.19 10.76 25.17
N GLY A 296 25.11 12.10 25.16
CA GLY A 296 26.09 13.00 25.80
C GLY A 296 25.59 13.81 26.99
N SER A 297 24.43 13.48 27.57
CA SER A 297 23.95 14.10 28.79
C SER A 297 23.34 13.04 29.73
N GLY A 298 24.21 12.45 30.52
CA GLY A 298 23.89 11.57 31.62
C GLY A 298 25.13 11.34 32.43
#